data_afcb072b37a153c928e807f7702d6bcf
#
_entry.id   afcb072b37a153c928e807f7702d6bcf
#
_cell.length_a   1.000
_cell.length_b   1.000
_cell.length_c   1.000
_cell.angle_alpha   90.00
_cell.angle_beta   90.00
_cell.angle_gamma   90.00
#
_symmetry.space_group_name_H-M   'P 1'
#
loop_
_entity.id
_entity.type
_entity.pdbx_description
1 polymer ?
#
loop_
_entity_poly.entity_id
_entity_poly.type
_entity_poly.pdbx_seq_one_letter_code
_entity_poly.pdbx_strand_id
1 'polypeptide(L)'
;MDDLASAAKGQVAQRDGQAGFNDAGWQIVAGNYERFVTQIDAEATSKGLWRVNGPLTAASHPYDRFARSFDHATGKVAMHFDVHDDLLRSHVGPVRLSVTYLDRGTGTFALRYDAAGDSEKTAFTVTKTETNAWKTESIDVTDWAFQNQGPRGADLQLVSLDAEDDIFHGVEVVKQPAEAMPAP
;
A
#
# COMPACT_ATOMS: atom_id res chain seq x y z
N MET A 1 -7.50 8.66 2.02
CA MET A 1 -6.76 9.11 0.83
C MET A 1 -7.67 9.39 -0.36
N ASP A 2 -8.85 8.86 -0.38
CA ASP A 2 -9.71 8.81 -1.55
C ASP A 2 -10.47 10.10 -1.89
N ASP A 3 -10.74 10.95 -0.90
CA ASP A 3 -11.68 12.06 -1.11
C ASP A 3 -11.20 13.13 -2.09
N LEU A 4 -9.93 13.50 -2.00
CA LEU A 4 -9.37 14.46 -2.96
C LEU A 4 -9.15 13.84 -4.34
N ALA A 5 -8.70 12.60 -4.35
CA ALA A 5 -8.55 11.86 -5.58
C ALA A 5 -9.91 11.64 -6.25
N SER A 6 -10.96 11.36 -5.48
CA SER A 6 -12.32 11.22 -6.00
C SER A 6 -12.87 12.52 -6.58
N ALA A 7 -12.60 13.66 -5.94
CA ALA A 7 -12.97 14.96 -6.47
C ALA A 7 -12.23 15.29 -7.77
N ALA A 8 -10.92 15.03 -7.81
CA ALA A 8 -10.12 15.22 -9.02
C ALA A 8 -10.55 14.25 -10.14
N LYS A 9 -10.88 13.02 -9.81
CA LYS A 9 -11.41 12.01 -10.71
C LYS A 9 -12.63 12.49 -11.47
N GLY A 10 -13.63 13.02 -10.77
CA GLY A 10 -14.82 13.54 -11.40
C GLY A 10 -14.51 14.64 -12.41
N GLN A 11 -13.61 15.52 -12.10
CA GLN A 11 -13.20 16.60 -12.99
C GLN A 11 -12.42 16.08 -14.21
N VAL A 12 -11.51 15.14 -14.01
CA VAL A 12 -10.73 14.55 -15.09
C VAL A 12 -11.63 13.77 -16.04
N ALA A 13 -12.52 12.93 -15.50
CA ALA A 13 -13.45 12.17 -16.31
C ALA A 13 -14.37 13.07 -17.14
N GLN A 14 -14.83 14.18 -16.58
CA GLN A 14 -15.65 15.15 -17.29
C GLN A 14 -14.84 15.88 -18.37
N ARG A 15 -13.63 16.29 -18.05
CA ARG A 15 -12.75 17.00 -18.97
C ARG A 15 -12.42 16.19 -20.20
N ASP A 16 -12.10 14.92 -20.01
CA ASP A 16 -11.67 14.06 -21.10
C ASP A 16 -12.85 13.37 -21.82
N GLY A 17 -14.08 13.60 -21.35
CA GLY A 17 -15.27 13.02 -21.94
C GLY A 17 -15.36 11.52 -21.82
N GLN A 18 -14.58 10.93 -20.90
CA GLN A 18 -14.51 9.49 -20.69
C GLN A 18 -15.15 9.12 -19.36
N ALA A 19 -15.89 8.02 -19.37
CA ALA A 19 -16.41 7.41 -18.16
C ALA A 19 -15.37 6.43 -17.57
N GLY A 20 -15.39 6.24 -16.26
CA GLY A 20 -14.60 5.20 -15.62
C GLY A 20 -13.16 5.59 -15.31
N PHE A 21 -12.97 6.77 -14.74
CA PHE A 21 -11.71 7.12 -14.11
C PHE A 21 -11.68 6.62 -12.67
N ASN A 22 -10.53 6.25 -12.20
CA ASN A 22 -10.32 5.90 -10.80
C ASN A 22 -10.13 7.15 -9.94
N ASP A 23 -9.90 6.92 -8.66
CA ASP A 23 -9.73 7.97 -7.68
C ASP A 23 -8.48 8.82 -7.88
N ALA A 24 -7.50 8.32 -8.59
CA ALA A 24 -6.31 9.07 -8.96
C ALA A 24 -6.49 9.87 -10.26
N GLY A 25 -7.67 9.79 -10.89
CA GLY A 25 -7.97 10.49 -12.14
C GLY A 25 -7.51 9.78 -13.41
N TRP A 26 -7.15 8.52 -13.32
CA TRP A 26 -6.72 7.71 -14.45
C TRP A 26 -7.89 6.97 -15.10
N GLN A 27 -7.78 6.72 -16.37
CA GLN A 27 -8.80 6.02 -17.11
C GLN A 27 -8.86 4.54 -16.73
N ILE A 28 -10.04 4.06 -16.36
CA ILE A 28 -10.31 2.64 -16.18
C ILE A 28 -10.75 2.08 -17.52
N VAL A 29 -9.88 1.28 -18.13
CA VAL A 29 -10.16 0.50 -19.33
C VAL A 29 -9.94 -0.97 -19.04
N ALA A 30 -10.44 -1.85 -19.88
CA ALA A 30 -10.21 -3.28 -19.72
C ALA A 30 -8.71 -3.59 -19.66
N GLY A 31 -8.26 -4.20 -18.57
CA GLY A 31 -6.86 -4.53 -18.32
C GLY A 31 -5.98 -3.38 -17.80
N ASN A 32 -6.54 -2.20 -17.60
CA ASN A 32 -5.85 -1.06 -16.98
C ASN A 32 -6.58 -0.67 -15.70
N TYR A 33 -6.15 -1.25 -14.59
CA TYR A 33 -6.71 -1.00 -13.28
C TYR A 33 -5.78 -0.07 -12.50
N GLU A 34 -6.34 0.96 -11.93
CA GLU A 34 -5.57 1.92 -11.18
C GLU A 34 -5.47 1.64 -9.72
N ARG A 35 -6.40 0.87 -9.19
CA ARG A 35 -6.38 0.41 -7.84
C ARG A 35 -6.22 -1.07 -7.82
N PHE A 36 -5.00 -1.46 -7.92
CA PHE A 36 -4.66 -2.85 -7.72
C PHE A 36 -4.55 -3.22 -6.24
N VAL A 37 -4.44 -2.25 -5.35
CA VAL A 37 -4.39 -2.46 -3.90
C VAL A 37 -5.43 -1.57 -3.23
N THR A 38 -6.37 -2.18 -2.52
CA THR A 38 -7.45 -1.49 -1.82
C THR A 38 -7.41 -1.81 -0.34
N GLN A 39 -7.45 -0.80 0.53
CA GLN A 39 -7.55 -1.04 1.97
C GLN A 39 -8.96 -1.52 2.34
N ILE A 40 -9.03 -2.69 2.99
CA ILE A 40 -10.27 -3.29 3.46
C ILE A 40 -10.71 -2.56 4.75
N ASP A 41 -11.98 -2.14 4.81
CA ASP A 41 -12.58 -1.48 5.97
C ASP A 41 -11.70 -0.37 6.56
N ALA A 42 -11.20 0.53 5.71
CA ALA A 42 -10.20 1.54 6.08
C ALA A 42 -10.57 2.33 7.34
N GLU A 43 -11.83 2.72 7.51
CA GLU A 43 -12.29 3.48 8.67
C GLU A 43 -12.35 2.63 9.96
N ALA A 44 -12.57 1.32 9.83
CA ALA A 44 -12.59 0.39 10.96
C ALA A 44 -11.18 -0.07 11.37
N THR A 45 -10.20 -0.02 10.46
CA THR A 45 -8.87 -0.61 10.67
C THR A 45 -7.76 0.42 10.80
N SER A 46 -8.02 1.69 10.50
CA SER A 46 -7.02 2.75 10.59
C SER A 46 -7.67 4.11 10.85
N LYS A 47 -6.82 5.10 11.19
CA LYS A 47 -7.19 6.49 11.33
C LYS A 47 -6.69 7.27 10.12
N GLY A 48 -7.61 7.92 9.42
CA GLY A 48 -7.27 8.83 8.33
C GLY A 48 -6.60 10.10 8.84
N LEU A 49 -5.53 10.53 8.17
CA LEU A 49 -4.79 11.74 8.48
C LEU A 49 -4.81 12.68 7.27
N TRP A 50 -5.19 13.92 7.53
CA TRP A 50 -5.24 14.95 6.52
C TRP A 50 -3.93 15.73 6.53
N ARG A 51 -3.11 15.58 5.51
CA ARG A 51 -1.82 16.24 5.35
C ARG A 51 -0.86 16.02 6.52
N VAL A 52 0.03 15.09 6.35
CA VAL A 52 1.08 14.79 7.32
C VAL A 52 2.42 15.31 6.81
N ASN A 53 2.99 16.25 7.57
CA ASN A 53 4.29 16.83 7.27
C ASN A 53 5.40 15.93 7.81
N GLY A 54 6.33 15.57 6.94
CA GLY A 54 7.68 15.14 7.28
C GLY A 54 8.67 16.15 6.72
N PRO A 55 9.95 16.12 7.09
CA PRO A 55 10.95 16.97 6.45
C PRO A 55 11.03 16.59 4.97
N LEU A 56 10.53 17.49 4.15
CA LEU A 56 10.48 17.37 2.71
C LEU A 56 11.55 18.28 2.14
N THR A 57 12.43 17.75 1.33
CA THR A 57 13.27 18.63 0.53
C THR A 57 12.43 19.21 -0.61
N ALA A 58 12.57 20.48 -0.90
CA ALA A 58 11.85 21.14 -1.99
C ALA A 58 12.01 20.43 -3.35
N ALA A 59 13.08 19.66 -3.51
CA ALA A 59 13.37 18.91 -4.71
C ALA A 59 12.57 17.59 -4.82
N SER A 60 12.16 16.98 -3.70
CA SER A 60 11.54 15.66 -3.72
C SER A 60 10.03 15.68 -3.52
N HIS A 61 9.51 16.55 -2.68
CA HIS A 61 8.08 16.61 -2.35
C HIS A 61 7.67 18.02 -1.92
N PRO A 62 7.14 18.83 -2.84
CA PRO A 62 6.73 20.20 -2.54
C PRO A 62 5.43 20.28 -1.71
N TYR A 63 4.75 19.14 -1.46
CA TYR A 63 3.46 19.10 -0.79
C TYR A 63 3.43 18.03 0.31
N ASP A 64 2.60 18.29 1.32
CA ASP A 64 2.28 17.32 2.36
C ASP A 64 1.64 16.06 1.78
N ARG A 65 1.81 14.93 2.47
CA ARG A 65 1.20 13.66 2.08
C ARG A 65 -0.06 13.38 2.88
N PHE A 66 -1.06 12.84 2.22
CA PHE A 66 -2.16 12.18 2.89
C PHE A 66 -1.67 10.85 3.42
N ALA A 67 -2.16 10.46 4.59
CA ALA A 67 -1.71 9.27 5.26
C ALA A 67 -2.82 8.62 6.07
N ARG A 68 -2.57 7.39 6.50
CA ARG A 68 -3.32 6.70 7.55
C ARG A 68 -2.37 6.23 8.62
N SER A 69 -2.85 6.10 9.84
CA SER A 69 -2.08 5.58 10.97
C SER A 69 -2.80 4.43 11.65
N PHE A 70 -2.05 3.65 12.42
CA PHE A 70 -2.66 2.88 13.49
C PHE A 70 -3.34 3.84 14.50
N ASP A 71 -4.19 3.30 15.34
CA ASP A 71 -4.87 4.02 16.41
C ASP A 71 -5.09 3.03 17.56
N HIS A 72 -4.03 2.86 18.35
CA HIS A 72 -4.04 1.91 19.48
C HIS A 72 -5.10 2.25 20.51
N ALA A 73 -5.42 3.53 20.68
CA ALA A 73 -6.45 3.97 21.60
C ALA A 73 -7.84 3.40 21.25
N THR A 74 -8.08 3.10 19.97
CA THR A 74 -9.34 2.50 19.49
C THR A 74 -9.18 1.06 18.98
N GLY A 75 -8.00 0.45 19.23
CA GLY A 75 -7.72 -0.96 18.86
C GLY A 75 -7.43 -1.19 17.38
N LYS A 76 -7.10 -0.15 16.63
CA LYS A 76 -6.74 -0.27 15.20
C LYS A 76 -5.24 -0.48 15.05
N VAL A 77 -4.83 -1.74 15.19
CA VAL A 77 -3.42 -2.15 15.24
C VAL A 77 -2.97 -2.92 13.99
N ALA A 78 -3.85 -3.06 13.01
CA ALA A 78 -3.53 -3.68 11.73
C ALA A 78 -4.39 -3.10 10.61
N MET A 79 -3.78 -2.87 9.44
CA MET A 79 -4.45 -2.50 8.20
C MET A 79 -4.41 -3.67 7.24
N HIS A 80 -5.49 -3.90 6.52
CA HIS A 80 -5.67 -5.04 5.63
C HIS A 80 -5.90 -4.55 4.22
N PHE A 81 -5.30 -5.21 3.23
CA PHE A 81 -5.38 -4.80 1.84
C PHE A 81 -5.71 -5.99 0.94
N ASP A 82 -6.57 -5.73 0.00
CA ASP A 82 -6.92 -6.62 -1.10
C ASP A 82 -6.11 -6.22 -2.34
N VAL A 83 -5.48 -7.19 -2.98
CA VAL A 83 -4.78 -7.04 -4.25
C VAL A 83 -5.70 -7.56 -5.34
N HIS A 84 -6.14 -6.68 -6.24
CA HIS A 84 -7.10 -7.06 -7.27
C HIS A 84 -6.62 -8.25 -8.10
N ASP A 85 -7.42 -9.30 -8.19
CA ASP A 85 -7.07 -10.59 -8.84
C ASP A 85 -6.52 -10.44 -10.25
N ASP A 86 -7.02 -9.47 -11.01
CA ASP A 86 -6.60 -9.23 -12.39
C ASP A 86 -5.19 -8.64 -12.49
N LEU A 87 -4.67 -8.04 -11.42
CA LEU A 87 -3.31 -7.51 -11.46
C LEU A 87 -2.32 -8.62 -11.81
N LEU A 88 -2.44 -9.77 -11.16
CA LEU A 88 -1.45 -10.83 -11.25
C LEU A 88 -1.93 -12.06 -12.05
N ARG A 89 -3.14 -12.03 -12.65
CA ARG A 89 -3.79 -13.17 -13.32
C ARG A 89 -2.88 -13.97 -14.25
N SER A 90 -1.97 -13.33 -14.94
CA SER A 90 -1.06 -13.99 -15.89
C SER A 90 0.40 -13.73 -15.58
N HIS A 91 0.67 -13.20 -14.38
CA HIS A 91 2.02 -12.88 -13.99
C HIS A 91 2.75 -14.13 -13.50
N VAL A 92 3.94 -14.33 -14.03
CA VAL A 92 4.88 -15.36 -13.61
C VAL A 92 6.19 -14.67 -13.29
N GLY A 93 6.53 -14.56 -12.04
CA GLY A 93 7.75 -13.89 -11.62
C GLY A 93 7.62 -13.25 -10.23
N PRO A 94 8.66 -12.56 -9.79
CA PRO A 94 8.62 -11.84 -8.53
C PRO A 94 7.61 -10.70 -8.55
N VAL A 95 7.11 -10.37 -7.38
CA VAL A 95 6.30 -9.19 -7.13
C VAL A 95 7.01 -8.33 -6.11
N ARG A 96 7.19 -7.05 -6.41
CA ARG A 96 7.72 -6.09 -5.44
C ARG A 96 6.61 -5.56 -4.58
N LEU A 97 6.78 -5.71 -3.27
CA LEU A 97 5.94 -5.12 -2.24
C LEU A 97 6.67 -3.91 -1.67
N SER A 98 6.00 -2.77 -1.60
CA SER A 98 6.57 -1.53 -1.07
C SER A 98 5.64 -0.87 -0.08
N VAL A 99 6.20 -0.30 0.99
CA VAL A 99 5.46 0.50 1.98
C VAL A 99 6.16 1.83 2.14
N THR A 100 5.41 2.92 1.95
CA THR A 100 5.89 4.27 2.25
C THR A 100 5.32 4.71 3.60
N TYR A 101 6.22 5.00 4.54
CA TYR A 101 5.91 5.35 5.92
C TYR A 101 6.65 6.60 6.38
N LEU A 102 6.15 7.24 7.42
CA LEU A 102 6.84 8.35 8.08
C LEU A 102 7.70 7.79 9.21
N ASP A 103 9.01 7.98 9.11
CA ASP A 103 9.98 7.56 10.12
C ASP A 103 10.00 8.54 11.31
N ARG A 104 8.86 8.61 12.01
CA ARG A 104 8.64 9.41 13.23
C ARG A 104 8.41 8.46 14.41
N GLY A 105 9.10 8.71 15.50
CA GLY A 105 9.14 7.81 16.65
C GLY A 105 10.09 6.63 16.45
N THR A 106 9.97 5.63 17.29
CA THR A 106 10.85 4.44 17.33
C THR A 106 10.08 3.13 17.19
N GLY A 107 8.80 3.22 16.85
CA GLY A 107 7.91 2.07 16.71
C GLY A 107 8.36 1.08 15.64
N THR A 108 7.81 -0.12 15.76
CA THR A 108 8.11 -1.25 14.90
C THR A 108 6.83 -1.81 14.29
N PHE A 109 6.84 -1.98 12.98
CA PHE A 109 5.75 -2.60 12.23
C PHE A 109 6.25 -3.69 11.28
N ALA A 110 5.37 -4.55 10.83
CA ALA A 110 5.66 -5.53 9.81
C ALA A 110 4.69 -5.40 8.63
N LEU A 111 5.19 -5.68 7.42
CA LEU A 111 4.36 -6.05 6.28
C LEU A 111 4.28 -7.57 6.21
N ARG A 112 3.06 -8.10 6.16
CA ARG A 112 2.76 -9.51 5.92
C ARG A 112 2.01 -9.66 4.62
N TYR A 113 2.09 -10.84 4.02
CA TYR A 113 1.41 -11.16 2.76
C TYR A 113 0.91 -12.59 2.72
N ASP A 114 -0.08 -12.83 1.86
CA ASP A 114 -0.61 -14.15 1.56
C ASP A 114 0.35 -14.86 0.60
N ALA A 115 1.14 -15.77 1.15
CA ALA A 115 2.09 -16.61 0.44
C ALA A 115 1.54 -18.03 0.28
N ALA A 116 2.10 -18.78 -0.67
CA ALA A 116 1.76 -20.17 -0.87
C ALA A 116 2.04 -21.01 0.38
N GLY A 117 0.98 -21.42 1.07
CA GLY A 117 1.05 -22.22 2.30
C GLY A 117 1.23 -21.43 3.61
N ASP A 118 1.29 -20.11 3.56
CA ASP A 118 1.36 -19.23 4.74
C ASP A 118 0.68 -17.88 4.44
N SER A 119 -0.57 -17.75 4.84
CA SER A 119 -1.38 -16.56 4.56
C SER A 119 -1.02 -15.32 5.37
N GLU A 120 -0.06 -15.41 6.27
CA GLU A 120 0.44 -14.29 7.09
C GLU A 120 1.98 -14.23 7.11
N LYS A 121 2.62 -14.66 6.02
CA LYS A 121 4.07 -14.64 5.91
C LYS A 121 4.61 -13.23 6.04
N THR A 122 5.60 -13.03 6.90
CA THR A 122 6.25 -11.73 7.05
C THR A 122 7.17 -11.46 5.87
N ALA A 123 6.89 -10.37 5.15
CA ALA A 123 7.73 -9.85 4.08
C ALA A 123 8.96 -9.14 4.66
N PHE A 124 8.72 -8.18 5.54
CA PHE A 124 9.78 -7.47 6.28
C PHE A 124 9.23 -6.86 7.57
N THR A 125 10.15 -6.49 8.44
CA THR A 125 9.90 -5.72 9.66
C THR A 125 10.73 -4.45 9.63
N VAL A 126 10.13 -3.33 9.99
CA VAL A 126 10.78 -2.02 10.08
C VAL A 126 10.75 -1.54 11.52
N THR A 127 11.90 -1.20 12.06
CA THR A 127 12.00 -0.40 13.29
C THR A 127 12.38 1.03 12.91
N LYS A 128 11.54 1.99 13.28
CA LYS A 128 11.75 3.41 12.96
C LYS A 128 12.97 3.97 13.71
N THR A 129 13.59 4.97 13.12
CA THR A 129 14.84 5.58 13.62
C THR A 129 14.70 7.07 13.90
N GLU A 130 13.48 7.59 13.99
CA GLU A 130 13.13 8.95 14.36
C GLU A 130 13.79 10.05 13.49
N THR A 131 13.97 9.75 12.20
CA THR A 131 14.51 10.76 11.26
C THR A 131 13.47 11.81 10.87
N ASN A 132 12.19 11.56 11.20
CA ASN A 132 11.05 12.38 10.84
C ASN A 132 10.92 12.59 9.32
N ALA A 133 11.42 11.67 8.51
CA ALA A 133 11.38 11.70 7.05
C ALA A 133 10.48 10.60 6.50
N TRP A 134 9.91 10.82 5.31
CA TRP A 134 9.25 9.76 4.57
C TRP A 134 10.28 8.78 4.03
N LYS A 135 10.06 7.50 4.28
CA LYS A 135 10.89 6.39 3.80
C LYS A 135 10.03 5.37 3.08
N THR A 136 10.65 4.60 2.20
CA THR A 136 10.02 3.47 1.54
C THR A 136 10.88 2.23 1.77
N GLU A 137 10.26 1.18 2.31
CA GLU A 137 10.85 -0.15 2.39
C GLU A 137 10.23 -1.03 1.31
N SER A 138 11.04 -1.90 0.70
CA SER A 138 10.60 -2.75 -0.42
C SER A 138 11.29 -4.11 -0.40
N ILE A 139 10.56 -5.13 -0.86
CA ILE A 139 11.09 -6.48 -1.05
C ILE A 139 10.46 -7.13 -2.29
N ASP A 140 11.24 -7.96 -2.98
CA ASP A 140 10.72 -8.83 -4.04
C ASP A 140 10.39 -10.20 -3.45
N VAL A 141 9.15 -10.66 -3.67
CA VAL A 141 8.66 -11.96 -3.22
C VAL A 141 8.30 -12.84 -4.41
N THR A 142 8.60 -14.12 -4.33
CA THR A 142 8.40 -15.10 -5.41
C THR A 142 7.33 -16.13 -5.10
N ASP A 143 6.99 -16.31 -3.85
CA ASP A 143 6.02 -17.28 -3.35
C ASP A 143 4.67 -16.65 -2.97
N TRP A 144 4.36 -15.50 -3.54
CA TRP A 144 3.08 -14.84 -3.38
C TRP A 144 1.94 -15.72 -3.90
N ALA A 145 0.81 -15.72 -3.21
CA ALA A 145 -0.40 -16.43 -3.62
C ALA A 145 -1.54 -15.45 -3.90
N PHE A 146 -1.76 -14.49 -3.02
CA PHE A 146 -2.80 -13.47 -3.08
C PHE A 146 -4.16 -14.07 -3.45
N GLN A 147 -4.64 -14.93 -2.56
CA GLN A 147 -5.90 -15.67 -2.67
C GLN A 147 -6.90 -15.25 -1.60
N ASN A 148 -6.70 -14.09 -1.02
CA ASN A 148 -7.56 -13.53 0.02
C ASN A 148 -7.64 -14.45 1.27
N GLN A 149 -6.58 -15.17 1.61
CA GLN A 149 -6.57 -16.11 2.72
C GLN A 149 -6.13 -15.51 4.06
N GLY A 150 -5.60 -14.30 4.04
CA GLY A 150 -5.24 -13.58 5.26
C GLY A 150 -6.46 -13.12 6.07
N PRO A 151 -6.24 -12.55 7.27
CA PRO A 151 -7.29 -11.97 8.09
C PRO A 151 -8.14 -10.96 7.31
N ARG A 152 -9.46 -11.03 7.50
CA ARG A 152 -10.46 -10.24 6.77
C ARG A 152 -10.49 -10.48 5.26
N GLY A 153 -9.92 -11.57 4.77
CA GLY A 153 -9.79 -11.82 3.34
C GLY A 153 -8.72 -10.93 2.69
N ALA A 154 -7.67 -10.60 3.41
CA ALA A 154 -6.60 -9.75 2.89
C ALA A 154 -5.48 -10.56 2.23
N ASP A 155 -4.84 -9.94 1.24
CA ASP A 155 -3.60 -10.42 0.64
C ASP A 155 -2.36 -9.79 1.30
N LEU A 156 -2.51 -8.57 1.82
CA LEU A 156 -1.45 -7.87 2.53
C LEU A 156 -1.95 -7.30 3.85
N GLN A 157 -1.05 -7.21 4.82
CA GLN A 157 -1.33 -6.60 6.12
C GLN A 157 -0.16 -5.76 6.57
N LEU A 158 -0.45 -4.53 7.04
CA LEU A 158 0.46 -3.80 7.92
C LEU A 158 0.03 -4.09 9.36
N VAL A 159 0.97 -4.54 10.17
CA VAL A 159 0.71 -4.94 11.56
C VAL A 159 1.65 -4.19 12.49
N SER A 160 1.08 -3.56 13.52
CA SER A 160 1.88 -2.98 14.61
C SER A 160 2.50 -4.09 15.45
N LEU A 161 3.76 -3.91 15.83
CA LEU A 161 4.48 -4.83 16.72
C LEU A 161 4.76 -4.22 18.10
N ASP A 162 4.28 -3.02 18.35
CA ASP A 162 4.38 -2.30 19.62
C ASP A 162 3.13 -1.45 19.89
N ALA A 163 3.26 -0.34 20.59
CA ALA A 163 2.14 0.52 20.95
C ALA A 163 2.17 1.89 20.27
N GLU A 164 3.04 2.09 19.26
CA GLU A 164 3.10 3.36 18.54
C GLU A 164 2.10 3.40 17.37
N ASP A 165 1.53 4.57 17.13
CA ASP A 165 0.65 4.81 15.98
C ASP A 165 1.49 5.15 14.74
N ASP A 166 2.00 4.12 14.07
CA ASP A 166 2.77 4.27 12.85
C ASP A 166 1.96 4.88 11.71
N ILE A 167 2.61 5.73 10.91
CA ILE A 167 1.97 6.54 9.88
C ILE A 167 2.42 6.08 8.50
N PHE A 168 1.46 5.76 7.64
CA PHE A 168 1.69 5.23 6.29
C PHE A 168 1.06 6.12 5.22
N HIS A 169 1.79 6.31 4.14
CA HIS A 169 1.28 6.99 2.95
C HIS A 169 0.67 6.02 1.94
N GLY A 170 1.30 4.87 1.72
CA GLY A 170 0.82 3.92 0.73
C GLY A 170 1.48 2.55 0.82
N VAL A 171 0.77 1.57 0.27
CA VAL A 171 1.24 0.21 0.01
C VAL A 171 1.13 -0.02 -1.48
N GLU A 172 2.18 -0.54 -2.09
CA GLU A 172 2.25 -0.77 -3.54
C GLU A 172 2.64 -2.20 -3.86
N VAL A 173 2.08 -2.73 -4.94
CA VAL A 173 2.37 -4.04 -5.51
C VAL A 173 2.76 -3.85 -6.97
N VAL A 174 3.97 -4.23 -7.34
CA VAL A 174 4.51 -4.03 -8.68
C VAL A 174 5.06 -5.33 -9.24
N LYS A 175 4.60 -5.72 -10.43
CA LYS A 175 5.14 -6.85 -11.16
C LYS A 175 6.63 -6.64 -11.47
N GLN A 176 7.44 -7.64 -11.19
CA GLN A 176 8.83 -7.66 -11.60
C GLN A 176 9.01 -8.63 -12.78
N PRO A 177 9.90 -8.35 -13.72
CA PRO A 177 10.21 -9.30 -14.78
C PRO A 177 10.65 -10.65 -14.17
N ALA A 178 10.19 -11.74 -14.75
CA ALA A 178 10.81 -13.03 -14.45
C ALA A 178 12.30 -12.93 -14.84
N GLU A 179 13.21 -13.28 -13.94
CA GLU A 179 14.62 -13.34 -14.30
C GLU A 179 14.77 -14.29 -15.49
N ALA A 180 15.42 -13.81 -16.55
CA ALA A 180 15.75 -14.67 -17.67
C ALA A 180 16.64 -15.79 -17.13
N MET A 181 16.15 -17.04 -17.15
CA MET A 181 17.00 -18.19 -16.82
C MET A 181 18.24 -18.08 -17.69
N PRO A 182 19.47 -18.21 -17.12
CA PRO A 182 20.65 -18.28 -17.94
C PRO A 182 20.47 -19.42 -18.94
N ALA A 183 20.72 -19.14 -20.20
CA ALA A 183 20.63 -20.13 -21.26
C ALA A 183 21.54 -21.32 -20.91
N PRO A 184 21.11 -22.58 -21.17
CA PRO A 184 21.86 -23.78 -20.87
C PRO A 184 23.19 -23.83 -21.62
#